data_c10e541ce136e9bc648534ae896faccb
#
_entry.id   c10e541ce136e9bc648534ae896faccb
#
_cell.length_a   1.000
_cell.length_b   1.000
_cell.length_c   1.000
_cell.angle_alpha   90.00
_cell.angle_beta   90.00
_cell.angle_gamma   90.00
#
_symmetry.space_group_name_H-M   'P 1'
#
loop_
_entity.id
_entity.type
_entity.pdbx_description
1 polymer ?
#
loop_
_entity_poly.entity_id
_entity_poly.type
_entity_poly.pdbx_seq_one_letter_code
_entity_poly.pdbx_strand_id
1 'polypeptide(L)'
;MTAIAIDGPAGAGKSTIARRAAKEIGYIYVDTGALYRAVGLYMLKRGIDTADARAVSPLLGQVEVTLAFQNGEQKVILCGEDVSRDIRTAEVSMAASNVSAIPAVRDFLFSLQKDIAKNNDVVMDGRDIGTVVLPDAQVKIFLTASPEERARRRYEEMIKKGEPADYGDVLSDLKTRDYNDSHRAVAPLVPAENAVIVDTTGNTLELSVKQLISIIKEKLQ
;
A
#
# COMPACT_ATOMS: atom_id res chain seq x y z
N MET A 1 -13.21 10.65 14.27
CA MET A 1 -12.82 10.43 12.87
C MET A 1 -13.02 8.98 12.51
N THR A 2 -13.48 8.70 11.31
CA THR A 2 -13.76 7.34 10.83
C THR A 2 -12.56 6.82 10.05
N ALA A 3 -12.14 5.59 10.35
CA ALA A 3 -11.04 4.94 9.66
C ALA A 3 -11.53 3.65 8.97
N ILE A 4 -11.18 3.53 7.69
CA ILE A 4 -11.44 2.35 6.87
C ILE A 4 -10.09 1.76 6.47
N ALA A 5 -9.80 0.57 6.96
CA ALA A 5 -8.57 -0.16 6.66
C ALA A 5 -8.80 -1.12 5.48
N ILE A 6 -7.94 -1.06 4.47
CA ILE A 6 -7.99 -1.95 3.30
C ILE A 6 -6.64 -2.63 3.14
N ASP A 7 -6.57 -3.89 3.53
CA ASP A 7 -5.35 -4.70 3.40
C ASP A 7 -5.47 -5.70 2.23
N GLY A 8 -4.34 -6.28 1.85
CA GLY A 8 -4.33 -7.32 0.82
C GLY A 8 -3.04 -7.32 -0.01
N PRO A 9 -2.84 -8.36 -0.85
CA PRO A 9 -1.60 -8.60 -1.56
C PRO A 9 -1.30 -7.56 -2.64
N ALA A 10 -0.06 -7.59 -3.16
CA ALA A 10 0.36 -6.72 -4.27
C ALA A 10 -0.47 -6.98 -5.54
N GLY A 11 -0.79 -5.93 -6.30
CA GLY A 11 -1.54 -6.07 -7.56
C GLY A 11 -3.04 -6.34 -7.41
N ALA A 12 -3.60 -6.46 -6.18
CA ALA A 12 -5.02 -6.73 -5.96
C ALA A 12 -5.96 -5.57 -6.37
N GLY A 13 -5.43 -4.42 -6.81
CA GLY A 13 -6.23 -3.26 -7.20
C GLY A 13 -6.62 -2.35 -6.05
N LYS A 14 -6.13 -2.61 -4.82
CA LYS A 14 -6.47 -1.84 -3.60
C LYS A 14 -6.44 -0.33 -3.83
N SER A 15 -5.31 0.20 -4.26
CA SER A 15 -5.11 1.65 -4.38
C SER A 15 -6.08 2.31 -5.36
N THR A 16 -6.41 1.63 -6.46
CA THR A 16 -7.36 2.14 -7.45
C THR A 16 -8.79 2.12 -6.92
N ILE A 17 -9.19 1.01 -6.31
CA ILE A 17 -10.53 0.80 -5.77
C ILE A 17 -10.75 1.70 -4.54
N ALA A 18 -9.78 1.71 -3.60
CA ALA A 18 -9.83 2.51 -2.37
C ALA A 18 -9.88 4.02 -2.65
N ARG A 19 -9.08 4.51 -3.61
CA ARG A 19 -9.10 5.93 -4.00
C ARG A 19 -10.44 6.36 -4.57
N ARG A 20 -11.05 5.53 -5.45
CA ARG A 20 -12.38 5.81 -5.99
C ARG A 20 -13.45 5.78 -4.90
N ALA A 21 -13.41 4.79 -4.01
CA ALA A 21 -14.33 4.69 -2.89
C ALA A 21 -14.20 5.89 -1.94
N ALA A 22 -12.98 6.25 -1.55
CA ALA A 22 -12.72 7.42 -0.70
C ALA A 22 -13.28 8.70 -1.29
N LYS A 23 -13.06 8.93 -2.59
CA LYS A 23 -13.61 10.10 -3.29
C LYS A 23 -15.15 10.13 -3.26
N GLU A 24 -15.80 8.98 -3.44
CA GLU A 24 -17.26 8.89 -3.48
C GLU A 24 -17.90 9.12 -2.10
N ILE A 25 -17.23 8.68 -1.03
CA ILE A 25 -17.73 8.87 0.35
C ILE A 25 -17.20 10.15 1.03
N GLY A 26 -16.34 10.93 0.34
CA GLY A 26 -15.80 12.19 0.85
C GLY A 26 -14.67 12.05 1.87
N TYR A 27 -13.95 10.90 1.89
CA TYR A 27 -12.84 10.63 2.80
C TYR A 27 -11.49 10.85 2.13
N ILE A 28 -10.46 11.08 2.94
CA ILE A 28 -9.08 11.15 2.44
C ILE A 28 -8.56 9.74 2.14
N TYR A 29 -8.04 9.54 0.93
CA TYR A 29 -7.35 8.30 0.58
C TYR A 29 -5.88 8.35 0.97
N VAL A 30 -5.37 7.31 1.65
CA VAL A 30 -3.98 7.18 2.10
C VAL A 30 -3.35 5.89 1.58
N ASP A 31 -2.39 6.02 0.66
CA ASP A 31 -1.52 4.93 0.18
C ASP A 31 -0.31 4.83 1.12
N THR A 32 -0.34 3.92 2.09
CA THR A 32 0.79 3.74 3.02
C THR A 32 1.99 3.10 2.35
N GLY A 33 1.76 2.28 1.33
CA GLY A 33 2.85 1.71 0.53
C GLY A 33 3.72 2.78 -0.13
N ALA A 34 3.18 3.96 -0.38
CA ALA A 34 3.95 5.08 -0.91
C ALA A 34 5.00 5.61 0.09
N LEU A 35 4.73 5.53 1.40
CA LEU A 35 5.69 5.90 2.44
C LEU A 35 6.89 4.94 2.46
N TYR A 36 6.63 3.62 2.43
CA TYR A 36 7.70 2.63 2.33
C TYR A 36 8.49 2.76 1.03
N ARG A 37 7.83 3.10 -0.08
CA ARG A 37 8.51 3.39 -1.35
C ARG A 37 9.40 4.62 -1.27
N ALA A 38 9.00 5.66 -0.54
CA ALA A 38 9.85 6.83 -0.32
C ALA A 38 11.11 6.49 0.48
N VAL A 39 10.98 5.69 1.56
CA VAL A 39 12.15 5.19 2.31
C VAL A 39 13.03 4.32 1.41
N GLY A 40 12.44 3.39 0.64
CA GLY A 40 13.17 2.56 -0.32
C GLY A 40 13.94 3.39 -1.36
N LEU A 41 13.30 4.41 -1.94
CA LEU A 41 13.93 5.34 -2.90
C LEU A 41 15.10 6.09 -2.25
N TYR A 42 14.93 6.54 -1.00
CA TYR A 42 16.01 7.22 -0.26
C TYR A 42 17.24 6.33 -0.13
N MET A 43 17.07 5.05 0.19
CA MET A 43 18.16 4.09 0.32
C MET A 43 18.80 3.78 -1.03
N LEU A 44 17.99 3.55 -2.08
CA LEU A 44 18.49 3.30 -3.44
C LEU A 44 19.32 4.46 -3.98
N LYS A 45 18.87 5.70 -3.81
CA LYS A 45 19.64 6.91 -4.23
C LYS A 45 21.02 7.00 -3.56
N ARG A 46 21.24 6.27 -2.44
CA ARG A 46 22.53 6.23 -1.71
C ARG A 46 23.31 4.94 -1.92
N GLY A 47 22.84 4.03 -2.77
CA GLY A 47 23.48 2.75 -3.02
C GLY A 47 23.43 1.79 -1.83
N ILE A 48 22.45 1.98 -0.92
CA ILE A 48 22.28 1.13 0.26
C ILE A 48 21.46 -0.10 -0.10
N ASP A 49 21.92 -1.28 0.30
CA ASP A 49 21.11 -2.50 0.21
C ASP A 49 19.89 -2.38 1.12
N THR A 50 18.72 -2.35 0.47
CA THR A 50 17.42 -2.16 1.14
C THR A 50 16.99 -3.35 1.99
N ALA A 51 17.63 -4.51 1.85
CA ALA A 51 17.40 -5.69 2.68
C ALA A 51 18.31 -5.75 3.93
N ASP A 52 19.39 -4.95 3.96
CA ASP A 52 20.30 -4.91 5.10
C ASP A 52 19.80 -3.95 6.19
N ALA A 53 19.18 -4.50 7.22
CA ALA A 53 18.68 -3.72 8.36
C ALA A 53 19.77 -2.92 9.09
N ARG A 54 21.04 -3.38 9.09
CA ARG A 54 22.16 -2.70 9.76
C ARG A 54 22.60 -1.46 8.96
N ALA A 55 22.47 -1.52 7.64
CA ALA A 55 22.78 -0.39 6.77
C ALA A 55 21.61 0.64 6.73
N VAL A 56 20.37 0.16 6.74
CA VAL A 56 19.16 1.01 6.63
C VAL A 56 18.87 1.75 7.92
N SER A 57 18.85 1.07 9.08
CA SER A 57 18.33 1.63 10.33
C SER A 57 19.05 2.92 10.79
N PRO A 58 20.38 3.05 10.72
CA PRO A 58 21.08 4.26 11.14
C PRO A 58 20.74 5.50 10.29
N LEU A 59 20.27 5.30 9.06
CA LEU A 59 19.96 6.39 8.13
C LEU A 59 18.55 6.95 8.31
N LEU A 60 17.67 6.27 9.06
CA LEU A 60 16.27 6.71 9.24
C LEU A 60 16.16 8.10 9.88
N GLY A 61 17.07 8.47 10.76
CA GLY A 61 17.11 9.80 11.34
C GLY A 61 17.40 10.95 10.36
N GLN A 62 17.82 10.62 9.12
CA GLN A 62 18.06 11.57 8.04
C GLN A 62 16.92 11.57 6.99
N VAL A 63 15.96 10.65 7.13
CA VAL A 63 14.81 10.54 6.22
C VAL A 63 13.71 11.47 6.73
N GLU A 64 13.33 12.44 5.91
CA GLU A 64 12.11 13.22 6.13
C GLU A 64 11.09 12.82 5.06
N VAL A 65 9.99 12.19 5.47
CA VAL A 65 8.89 11.82 4.56
C VAL A 65 7.58 12.36 5.09
N THR A 66 6.84 13.05 4.23
CA THR A 66 5.52 13.59 4.56
C THR A 66 4.53 13.35 3.43
N LEU A 67 3.24 13.42 3.75
CA LEU A 67 2.17 13.40 2.77
C LEU A 67 1.52 14.77 2.68
N ALA A 68 1.34 15.27 1.46
CA ALA A 68 0.53 16.44 1.18
C ALA A 68 -0.69 16.01 0.34
N PHE A 69 -1.80 16.69 0.53
CA PHE A 69 -3.04 16.42 -0.22
C PHE A 69 -3.39 17.66 -1.04
N GLN A 70 -3.36 17.52 -2.36
CA GLN A 70 -3.66 18.60 -3.30
C GLN A 70 -4.73 18.12 -4.29
N ASN A 71 -5.82 18.85 -4.39
CA ASN A 71 -6.95 18.53 -5.29
C ASN A 71 -7.49 17.09 -5.11
N GLY A 72 -7.47 16.58 -3.88
CA GLY A 72 -7.90 15.20 -3.56
C GLY A 72 -6.88 14.11 -3.93
N GLU A 73 -5.67 14.49 -4.34
CA GLU A 73 -4.57 13.56 -4.63
C GLU A 73 -3.51 13.62 -3.55
N GLN A 74 -3.02 12.43 -3.16
CA GLN A 74 -1.88 12.30 -2.26
C GLN A 74 -0.58 12.58 -3.02
N LYS A 75 0.24 13.47 -2.46
CA LYS A 75 1.63 13.71 -2.84
C LYS A 75 2.55 13.15 -1.77
N VAL A 76 3.68 12.61 -2.19
CA VAL A 76 4.72 12.09 -1.30
C VAL A 76 5.93 13.01 -1.39
N ILE A 77 6.24 13.63 -0.27
CA ILE A 77 7.38 14.55 -0.17
C ILE A 77 8.49 13.83 0.60
N LEU A 78 9.64 13.72 -0.02
CA LEU A 78 10.84 13.10 0.54
C LEU A 78 11.95 14.15 0.62
N CYS A 79 12.39 14.51 1.82
CA CYS A 79 13.42 15.54 2.05
C CYS A 79 13.13 16.84 1.26
N GLY A 80 11.87 17.28 1.25
CA GLY A 80 11.41 18.49 0.56
C GLY A 80 11.07 18.33 -0.94
N GLU A 81 11.34 17.19 -1.56
CA GLU A 81 11.07 16.93 -2.98
C GLU A 81 9.79 16.09 -3.20
N ASP A 82 8.94 16.47 -4.17
CA ASP A 82 7.80 15.63 -4.61
C ASP A 82 8.31 14.43 -5.42
N VAL A 83 8.32 13.25 -4.78
CA VAL A 83 8.76 11.98 -5.38
C VAL A 83 7.59 11.09 -5.81
N SER A 84 6.36 11.63 -5.89
CA SER A 84 5.14 10.85 -6.17
C SER A 84 5.19 10.04 -7.46
N ARG A 85 5.98 10.47 -8.44
CA ARG A 85 6.22 9.75 -9.71
C ARG A 85 7.37 8.75 -9.58
N ASP A 86 8.48 9.18 -8.98
CA ASP A 86 9.73 8.41 -8.89
C ASP A 86 9.57 7.12 -8.09
N ILE A 87 8.66 7.12 -7.12
CA ILE A 87 8.36 5.94 -6.29
C ILE A 87 7.53 4.85 -7.00
N ARG A 88 7.24 4.98 -8.30
CA ARG A 88 6.34 4.04 -9.03
C ARG A 88 7.08 3.01 -9.88
N THR A 89 8.39 2.91 -9.80
CA THR A 89 9.19 1.94 -10.54
C THR A 89 9.13 0.54 -9.91
N ALA A 90 9.51 -0.49 -10.67
CA ALA A 90 9.61 -1.87 -10.18
C ALA A 90 10.70 -1.99 -9.11
N GLU A 91 11.86 -1.36 -9.33
CA GLU A 91 12.98 -1.33 -8.39
C GLU A 91 12.58 -0.73 -7.04
N VAL A 92 11.94 0.45 -7.03
CA VAL A 92 11.46 1.08 -5.79
C VAL A 92 10.37 0.25 -5.13
N SER A 93 9.56 -0.46 -5.90
CA SER A 93 8.54 -1.36 -5.34
C SER A 93 9.15 -2.56 -4.63
N MET A 94 10.25 -3.11 -5.13
CA MET A 94 11.01 -4.17 -4.45
C MET A 94 11.73 -3.63 -3.22
N ALA A 95 12.37 -2.48 -3.34
CA ALA A 95 13.00 -1.80 -2.20
C ALA A 95 12.00 -1.54 -1.05
N ALA A 96 10.76 -1.13 -1.38
CA ALA A 96 9.70 -0.95 -0.39
C ALA A 96 9.35 -2.26 0.33
N SER A 97 9.29 -3.39 -0.39
CA SER A 97 9.07 -4.72 0.19
C SER A 97 10.19 -5.06 1.18
N ASN A 98 11.44 -4.86 0.78
CA ASN A 98 12.61 -5.12 1.63
C ASN A 98 12.60 -4.26 2.90
N VAL A 99 12.53 -2.94 2.78
CA VAL A 99 12.55 -2.05 3.96
C VAL A 99 11.34 -2.25 4.87
N SER A 100 10.20 -2.69 4.34
CA SER A 100 9.00 -2.95 5.15
C SER A 100 9.14 -4.16 6.09
N ALA A 101 10.12 -5.04 5.85
CA ALA A 101 10.47 -6.14 6.74
C ALA A 101 11.35 -5.69 7.93
N ILE A 102 11.91 -4.48 7.87
CA ILE A 102 12.80 -3.93 8.90
C ILE A 102 11.97 -3.27 10.00
N PRO A 103 12.02 -3.75 11.27
CA PRO A 103 11.21 -3.18 12.35
C PRO A 103 11.40 -1.67 12.54
N ALA A 104 12.65 -1.17 12.51
CA ALA A 104 12.95 0.25 12.68
C ALA A 104 12.28 1.14 11.62
N VAL A 105 12.14 0.68 10.37
CA VAL A 105 11.43 1.40 9.32
C VAL A 105 9.93 1.47 9.61
N ARG A 106 9.38 0.39 10.14
CA ARG A 106 7.96 0.34 10.52
C ARG A 106 7.67 1.30 11.68
N ASP A 107 8.51 1.27 12.71
CA ASP A 107 8.39 2.16 13.86
C ASP A 107 8.49 3.63 13.42
N PHE A 108 9.45 3.94 12.53
CA PHE A 108 9.62 5.26 11.95
C PHE A 108 8.36 5.78 11.23
N LEU A 109 7.68 4.94 10.45
CA LEU A 109 6.49 5.33 9.70
C LEU A 109 5.17 5.22 10.49
N PHE A 110 5.17 4.50 11.62
CA PHE A 110 3.96 4.17 12.36
C PHE A 110 3.22 5.42 12.88
N SER A 111 3.95 6.32 13.53
CA SER A 111 3.37 7.55 14.09
C SER A 111 2.73 8.41 13.00
N LEU A 112 3.40 8.58 11.87
CA LEU A 112 2.88 9.36 10.74
C LEU A 112 1.54 8.79 10.22
N GLN A 113 1.44 7.46 10.07
CA GLN A 113 0.21 6.81 9.63
C GLN A 113 -0.93 7.02 10.62
N LYS A 114 -0.67 6.87 11.92
CA LYS A 114 -1.67 7.08 12.98
C LYS A 114 -2.13 8.52 13.07
N ASP A 115 -1.22 9.48 12.97
CA ASP A 115 -1.54 10.91 13.07
C ASP A 115 -2.45 11.36 11.92
N ILE A 116 -2.24 10.83 10.71
CA ILE A 116 -3.14 11.10 9.57
C ILE A 116 -4.57 10.63 9.88
N ALA A 117 -4.73 9.38 10.36
CA ALA A 117 -6.04 8.81 10.66
C ALA A 117 -6.70 9.46 11.89
N LYS A 118 -5.92 9.98 12.84
CA LYS A 118 -6.44 10.68 14.02
C LYS A 118 -7.10 12.01 13.68
N ASN A 119 -6.63 12.67 12.64
CA ASN A 119 -7.05 14.01 12.28
C ASN A 119 -8.02 14.07 11.09
N ASN A 120 -8.31 12.95 10.45
CA ASN A 120 -9.12 12.91 9.22
C ASN A 120 -9.99 11.65 9.18
N ASP A 121 -11.09 11.71 8.45
CA ASP A 121 -11.82 10.53 8.00
C ASP A 121 -11.06 9.93 6.81
N VAL A 122 -10.61 8.67 6.94
CA VAL A 122 -9.65 8.08 6.01
C VAL A 122 -10.09 6.73 5.44
N VAL A 123 -9.71 6.51 4.19
CA VAL A 123 -9.57 5.17 3.59
C VAL A 123 -8.09 4.91 3.41
N MET A 124 -7.52 4.05 4.22
CA MET A 124 -6.09 3.76 4.25
C MET A 124 -5.82 2.37 3.70
N ASP A 125 -4.96 2.25 2.68
CA ASP A 125 -4.60 0.94 2.14
C ASP A 125 -3.15 0.55 2.45
N GLY A 126 -2.95 -0.75 2.66
CA GLY A 126 -1.65 -1.31 3.00
C GLY A 126 -1.60 -2.83 3.01
N ARG A 127 -0.92 -3.38 4.04
CA ARG A 127 -0.75 -4.82 4.27
C ARG A 127 -1.17 -5.25 5.67
N ASP A 128 -1.15 -4.32 6.61
CA ASP A 128 -1.34 -4.55 8.04
C ASP A 128 -2.05 -3.36 8.70
N ILE A 129 -2.84 -2.64 7.92
CA ILE A 129 -3.56 -1.47 8.42
C ILE A 129 -4.56 -1.88 9.49
N GLY A 130 -5.41 -2.87 9.19
CA GLY A 130 -6.44 -3.35 10.11
C GLY A 130 -5.95 -4.26 11.23
N THR A 131 -4.69 -4.77 11.13
CA THR A 131 -4.10 -5.62 12.16
C THR A 131 -3.17 -4.86 13.11
N VAL A 132 -2.42 -3.86 12.62
CA VAL A 132 -1.35 -3.19 13.36
C VAL A 132 -1.52 -1.68 13.43
N VAL A 133 -1.72 -1.01 12.29
CA VAL A 133 -1.72 0.46 12.25
C VAL A 133 -3.00 1.04 12.86
N LEU A 134 -4.16 0.53 12.43
CA LEU A 134 -5.49 0.95 12.86
C LEU A 134 -6.33 -0.26 13.31
N PRO A 135 -5.93 -0.95 14.38
CA PRO A 135 -6.63 -2.15 14.86
C PRO A 135 -8.08 -1.87 15.27
N ASP A 136 -8.40 -0.61 15.59
CA ASP A 136 -9.73 -0.16 15.97
C ASP A 136 -10.48 0.51 14.80
N ALA A 137 -10.03 0.33 13.54
CA ALA A 137 -10.74 0.86 12.38
C ALA A 137 -12.18 0.33 12.33
N GLN A 138 -13.14 1.23 12.08
CA GLN A 138 -14.57 0.91 12.05
C GLN A 138 -14.91 -0.07 10.92
N VAL A 139 -14.18 0.00 9.81
CA VAL A 139 -14.33 -0.96 8.72
C VAL A 139 -12.97 -1.53 8.36
N LYS A 140 -12.88 -2.85 8.32
CA LYS A 140 -11.68 -3.57 7.90
C LYS A 140 -12.02 -4.46 6.72
N ILE A 141 -11.26 -4.33 5.64
CA ILE A 141 -11.46 -5.07 4.40
C ILE A 141 -10.13 -5.70 4.00
N PHE A 142 -10.18 -6.98 3.64
CA PHE A 142 -9.07 -7.67 3.02
C PHE A 142 -9.40 -7.92 1.55
N LEU A 143 -8.82 -7.10 0.68
CA LEU A 143 -9.09 -7.12 -0.75
C LEU A 143 -8.07 -8.00 -1.46
N THR A 144 -8.54 -9.03 -2.15
CA THR A 144 -7.70 -10.00 -2.85
C THR A 144 -8.15 -10.25 -4.29
N ALA A 145 -7.33 -10.96 -5.04
CA ALA A 145 -7.63 -11.60 -6.31
C ALA A 145 -6.59 -12.71 -6.52
N SER A 146 -6.86 -13.67 -7.42
CA SER A 146 -5.90 -14.74 -7.74
C SER A 146 -4.56 -14.16 -8.21
N PRO A 147 -3.43 -14.81 -7.94
CA PRO A 147 -2.11 -14.35 -8.40
C PRO A 147 -2.07 -14.13 -9.92
N GLU A 148 -2.70 -14.99 -10.68
CA GLU A 148 -2.78 -14.95 -12.15
C GLU A 148 -3.56 -13.70 -12.62
N GLU A 149 -4.68 -13.41 -11.98
CA GLU A 149 -5.49 -12.22 -12.29
C GLU A 149 -4.73 -10.93 -11.97
N ARG A 150 -4.02 -10.89 -10.83
CA ARG A 150 -3.20 -9.74 -10.43
C ARG A 150 -2.01 -9.52 -11.37
N ALA A 151 -1.37 -10.62 -11.81
CA ALA A 151 -0.29 -10.57 -12.79
C ALA A 151 -0.79 -10.08 -14.15
N ARG A 152 -1.96 -10.54 -14.59
CA ARG A 152 -2.59 -10.08 -15.84
C ARG A 152 -2.86 -8.58 -15.80
N ARG A 153 -3.49 -8.08 -14.72
CA ARG A 153 -3.78 -6.64 -14.55
C ARG A 153 -2.49 -5.80 -14.58
N ARG A 154 -1.46 -6.27 -13.88
CA ARG A 154 -0.18 -5.56 -13.82
C ARG A 154 0.55 -5.58 -15.17
N TYR A 155 0.58 -6.72 -15.84
CA TYR A 155 1.15 -6.86 -17.18
C TYR A 155 0.47 -5.91 -18.18
N GLU A 156 -0.86 -5.90 -18.22
CA GLU A 156 -1.64 -5.01 -19.09
C GLU A 156 -1.37 -3.52 -18.78
N GLU A 157 -1.20 -3.16 -17.50
CA GLU A 157 -0.83 -1.80 -17.11
C GLU A 157 0.55 -1.40 -17.64
N MET A 158 1.54 -2.28 -17.54
CA MET A 158 2.91 -2.05 -18.03
C MET A 158 2.92 -1.88 -19.56
N ILE A 159 2.25 -2.78 -20.28
CA ILE A 159 2.14 -2.67 -21.75
C ILE A 159 1.46 -1.36 -22.16
N LYS A 160 0.39 -0.94 -21.49
CA LYS A 160 -0.29 0.34 -21.78
C LYS A 160 0.60 1.56 -21.56
N LYS A 161 1.59 1.46 -20.65
CA LYS A 161 2.59 2.51 -20.41
C LYS A 161 3.78 2.46 -21.37
N GLY A 162 3.85 1.44 -22.23
CA GLY A 162 5.00 1.22 -23.12
C GLY A 162 6.22 0.64 -22.38
N GLU A 163 6.03 0.12 -21.18
CA GLU A 163 7.09 -0.54 -20.41
C GLU A 163 7.27 -1.98 -20.93
N PRO A 164 8.53 -2.44 -21.17
CA PRO A 164 8.75 -3.84 -21.51
C PRO A 164 8.34 -4.74 -20.33
N ALA A 165 7.57 -5.79 -20.61
CA ALA A 165 7.13 -6.73 -19.59
C ALA A 165 7.02 -8.14 -20.15
N ASP A 166 7.36 -9.15 -19.36
CA ASP A 166 7.01 -10.54 -19.55
C ASP A 166 5.99 -10.96 -18.49
N TYR A 167 4.96 -11.66 -18.90
CA TYR A 167 3.90 -12.08 -17.96
C TYR A 167 4.41 -13.07 -16.91
N GLY A 168 5.32 -13.97 -17.28
CA GLY A 168 5.91 -14.97 -16.37
C GLY A 168 6.74 -14.28 -15.28
N ASP A 169 7.52 -13.28 -15.66
CA ASP A 169 8.32 -12.47 -14.72
C ASP A 169 7.42 -11.69 -13.78
N VAL A 170 6.39 -11.02 -14.28
CA VAL A 170 5.42 -10.29 -13.46
C VAL A 170 4.71 -11.21 -12.47
N LEU A 171 4.31 -12.41 -12.88
CA LEU A 171 3.68 -13.40 -12.00
C LEU A 171 4.65 -13.89 -10.93
N SER A 172 5.89 -14.20 -11.31
CA SER A 172 6.95 -14.63 -10.39
C SER A 172 7.25 -13.58 -9.33
N ASP A 173 7.40 -12.32 -9.74
CA ASP A 173 7.63 -11.18 -8.85
C ASP A 173 6.49 -10.99 -7.85
N LEU A 174 5.24 -11.10 -8.32
CA LEU A 174 4.07 -10.99 -7.44
C LEU A 174 4.01 -12.13 -6.42
N LYS A 175 4.29 -13.38 -6.83
CA LYS A 175 4.33 -14.53 -5.91
C LYS A 175 5.44 -14.38 -4.87
N THR A 176 6.61 -13.92 -5.28
CA THR A 176 7.74 -13.63 -4.37
C THR A 176 7.38 -12.56 -3.35
N ARG A 177 6.75 -11.48 -3.79
CA ARG A 177 6.31 -10.40 -2.88
C ARG A 177 5.23 -10.87 -1.91
N ASP A 178 4.25 -11.64 -2.38
CA ASP A 178 3.20 -12.18 -1.51
C ASP A 178 3.79 -13.11 -0.46
N TYR A 179 4.77 -13.94 -0.84
CA TYR A 179 5.48 -14.77 0.09
C TYR A 179 6.21 -13.92 1.14
N ASN A 180 6.97 -12.94 0.72
CA ASN A 180 7.70 -12.05 1.62
C ASN A 180 6.75 -11.28 2.55
N ASP A 181 5.67 -10.70 2.02
CA ASP A 181 4.70 -9.94 2.81
C ASP A 181 3.99 -10.83 3.85
N SER A 182 3.67 -12.09 3.52
CA SER A 182 2.95 -13.01 4.41
C SER A 182 3.86 -13.75 5.42
N HIS A 183 5.17 -13.88 5.14
CA HIS A 183 6.11 -14.60 5.99
C HIS A 183 7.11 -13.71 6.76
N ARG A 184 6.99 -12.39 6.63
CA ARG A 184 7.83 -11.48 7.41
C ARG A 184 7.54 -11.66 8.92
N ALA A 185 8.58 -11.55 9.74
CA ALA A 185 8.48 -11.77 11.19
C ALA A 185 7.65 -10.72 11.93
N VAL A 186 7.55 -9.49 11.36
CA VAL A 186 6.81 -8.38 11.97
C VAL A 186 5.66 -7.97 11.04
N ALA A 187 4.46 -7.90 11.59
CA ALA A 187 3.24 -7.48 10.91
C ALA A 187 3.00 -8.21 9.56
N PRO A 188 2.93 -9.55 9.54
CA PRO A 188 2.69 -10.30 8.31
C PRO A 188 1.37 -9.90 7.66
N LEU A 189 1.30 -10.05 6.34
CA LEU A 189 0.06 -9.85 5.60
C LEU A 189 -0.93 -10.99 5.93
N VAL A 190 -1.86 -10.71 6.80
CA VAL A 190 -2.97 -11.58 7.17
C VAL A 190 -4.26 -10.76 7.28
N PRO A 191 -5.43 -11.33 7.00
CA PRO A 191 -6.69 -10.66 7.28
C PRO A 191 -6.82 -10.33 8.77
N ALA A 192 -7.29 -9.13 9.10
CA ALA A 192 -7.67 -8.81 10.48
C ALA A 192 -8.88 -9.66 10.89
N GLU A 193 -9.03 -9.93 12.21
CA GLU A 193 -10.06 -10.83 12.75
C GLU A 193 -11.48 -10.51 12.25
N ASN A 194 -11.82 -9.22 12.13
CA ASN A 194 -13.16 -8.77 11.70
C ASN A 194 -13.17 -8.26 10.26
N ALA A 195 -12.15 -8.57 9.46
CA ALA A 195 -12.07 -8.06 8.10
C ALA A 195 -13.07 -8.78 7.18
N VAL A 196 -13.78 -8.00 6.37
CA VAL A 196 -14.56 -8.54 5.26
C VAL A 196 -13.60 -8.90 4.12
N ILE A 197 -13.58 -10.16 3.73
CA ILE A 197 -12.76 -10.62 2.60
C ILE A 197 -13.50 -10.32 1.30
N VAL A 198 -12.84 -9.58 0.41
CA VAL A 198 -13.39 -9.20 -0.91
C VAL A 198 -12.47 -9.75 -2.00
N ASP A 199 -12.91 -10.82 -2.65
CA ASP A 199 -12.24 -11.36 -3.83
C ASP A 199 -12.75 -10.64 -5.08
N THR A 200 -11.82 -10.01 -5.81
CA THR A 200 -12.10 -9.27 -7.04
C THR A 200 -11.68 -10.02 -8.30
N THR A 201 -11.38 -11.32 -8.20
CA THR A 201 -11.03 -12.16 -9.33
C THR A 201 -12.16 -12.13 -10.38
N GLY A 202 -11.82 -11.78 -11.62
CA GLY A 202 -12.79 -11.66 -12.71
C GLY A 202 -13.72 -10.43 -12.66
N ASN A 203 -13.67 -9.62 -11.60
CA ASN A 203 -14.51 -8.42 -11.50
C ASN A 203 -13.97 -7.29 -12.39
N THR A 204 -14.90 -6.47 -12.92
CA THR A 204 -14.54 -5.16 -13.45
C THR A 204 -14.17 -4.21 -12.30
N LEU A 205 -13.46 -3.14 -12.64
CA LEU A 205 -13.12 -2.11 -11.66
C LEU A 205 -14.38 -1.47 -11.05
N GLU A 206 -15.38 -1.17 -11.88
CA GLU A 206 -16.65 -0.58 -11.48
C GLU A 206 -17.43 -1.46 -10.49
N LEU A 207 -17.47 -2.77 -10.75
CA LEU A 207 -18.10 -3.74 -9.85
C LEU A 207 -17.39 -3.79 -8.50
N SER A 208 -16.05 -3.85 -8.52
CA SER A 208 -15.23 -3.88 -7.31
C SER A 208 -15.39 -2.62 -6.45
N VAL A 209 -15.46 -1.44 -7.09
CA VAL A 209 -15.69 -0.17 -6.39
C VAL A 209 -17.09 -0.14 -5.76
N LYS A 210 -18.14 -0.53 -6.50
CA LYS A 210 -19.51 -0.58 -5.97
C LYS A 210 -19.62 -1.55 -4.79
N GLN A 211 -19.01 -2.72 -4.89
CA GLN A 211 -18.99 -3.72 -3.82
C GLN A 211 -18.30 -3.15 -2.57
N LEU A 212 -17.14 -2.50 -2.72
CA LEU A 212 -16.42 -1.90 -1.61
C LEU A 212 -17.26 -0.82 -0.91
N ILE A 213 -17.89 0.07 -1.67
CA ILE A 213 -18.73 1.15 -1.13
C ILE A 213 -19.96 0.59 -0.41
N SER A 214 -20.59 -0.46 -0.94
CA SER A 214 -21.72 -1.12 -0.29
C SER A 214 -21.33 -1.67 1.08
N ILE A 215 -20.18 -2.38 1.17
CA ILE A 215 -19.65 -2.91 2.43
C ILE A 215 -19.35 -1.78 3.42
N ILE A 216 -18.73 -0.70 2.97
CA ILE A 216 -18.41 0.44 3.82
C ILE A 216 -19.69 1.07 4.39
N LYS A 217 -20.69 1.32 3.55
CA LYS A 217 -21.97 1.91 3.99
C LYS A 217 -22.71 1.02 4.97
N GLU A 218 -22.75 -0.28 4.73
CA GLU A 218 -23.37 -1.26 5.62
C GLU A 218 -22.72 -1.32 7.00
N LYS A 219 -21.37 -1.24 7.04
CA LYS A 219 -20.61 -1.31 8.29
C LYS A 219 -20.60 -0.02 9.09
N LEU A 220 -20.91 1.12 8.47
CA LEU A 220 -20.96 2.43 9.13
C LEU A 220 -22.38 2.83 9.57
N GLN A 221 -23.40 2.04 9.27
CA GLN A 221 -24.77 2.18 9.79
C GLN A 221 -24.88 1.59 11.20
#